data_fd913c80aec11405b7f09d6582c484c6
#
_entry.id   fd913c80aec11405b7f09d6582c484c6
#
_cell.length_a   1.000
_cell.length_b   1.000
_cell.length_c   1.000
_cell.angle_alpha   90.00
_cell.angle_beta   90.00
_cell.angle_gamma   90.00
#
_symmetry.space_group_name_H-M   'P 1'
#
loop_
_entity.id
_entity.type
_entity.pdbx_description
1 polymer ?
#
loop_
_entity_poly.entity_id
_entity_poly.type
_entity_poly.pdbx_seq_one_letter_code
_entity_poly.pdbx_strand_id
1 'polypeptide(L)'
;MLVTLREILPDAKKNRYAVGLFNTVDLEMAKGVLAAAEEARSPVIIGSAEVLLPYTGLEELASFLVPLAKKATVPVVLHLDHGLTGDCVQKAIELGFTSVMYDCSTKSFQENIWDVKTMADYAHRRGLSIEAELGHVGSNDGGAESVGENDNSIYTEPEEARAFAEATGVDALAVAIGTAHGAYKSKPKLDFNRLKEIAEIVETPLVLHGGSGLSDQDFRSAIANGISKVNIFTDINAAYARYSHDNYTEGCGITDLMPGITDAVKEATLEKMRVFGCPGHAAAYREYVVQGVVRNVMQALKKGRG
;
A
#
# COMPACT_ATOMS: atom_id res chain seq x y z
N MET A 1 -1.88 7.72 -14.54
CA MET A 1 -3.33 7.35 -14.63
C MET A 1 -3.80 6.98 -13.24
N LEU A 2 -4.64 7.79 -12.64
CA LEU A 2 -5.12 7.61 -11.25
C LEU A 2 -6.21 6.54 -11.21
N VAL A 3 -6.05 5.53 -10.35
CA VAL A 3 -6.93 4.35 -10.20
C VAL A 3 -7.11 4.00 -8.71
N THR A 4 -7.97 3.01 -8.41
CA THR A 4 -8.23 2.51 -7.05
C THR A 4 -7.59 1.14 -6.80
N LEU A 5 -7.53 0.67 -5.54
CA LEU A 5 -7.07 -0.69 -5.23
C LEU A 5 -7.96 -1.76 -5.89
N ARG A 6 -9.27 -1.54 -5.96
CA ARG A 6 -10.22 -2.45 -6.63
C ARG A 6 -9.91 -2.67 -8.10
N GLU A 7 -9.26 -1.73 -8.72
CA GLU A 7 -8.88 -1.85 -10.13
C GLU A 7 -7.57 -2.60 -10.28
N ILE A 8 -6.64 -2.59 -9.30
CA ILE A 8 -5.31 -3.20 -9.47
C ILE A 8 -5.10 -4.52 -8.73
N LEU A 9 -5.59 -4.67 -7.54
CA LEU A 9 -5.27 -5.84 -6.73
C LEU A 9 -5.89 -7.15 -7.19
N PRO A 10 -7.09 -7.19 -7.80
CA PRO A 10 -7.62 -8.44 -8.36
C PRO A 10 -6.73 -9.06 -9.44
N ASP A 11 -6.09 -8.24 -10.29
CA ASP A 11 -5.13 -8.72 -11.28
C ASP A 11 -3.85 -9.23 -10.61
N ALA A 12 -3.34 -8.50 -9.60
CA ALA A 12 -2.19 -8.92 -8.82
C ALA A 12 -2.43 -10.27 -8.13
N LYS A 13 -3.59 -10.45 -7.47
CA LYS A 13 -4.00 -11.72 -6.85
C LYS A 13 -4.06 -12.86 -7.87
N LYS A 14 -4.73 -12.63 -9.00
CA LYS A 14 -4.91 -13.63 -10.05
C LYS A 14 -3.60 -14.09 -10.67
N ASN A 15 -2.69 -13.15 -10.92
CA ASN A 15 -1.43 -13.40 -11.63
C ASN A 15 -0.24 -13.62 -10.68
N ARG A 16 -0.49 -13.65 -9.37
CA ARG A 16 0.50 -13.93 -8.32
C ARG A 16 1.72 -13.02 -8.35
N TYR A 17 1.47 -11.72 -8.43
CA TYR A 17 2.45 -10.67 -8.14
C TYR A 17 1.90 -9.75 -7.07
N ALA A 18 2.73 -8.88 -6.48
CA ALA A 18 2.25 -7.86 -5.57
C ALA A 18 2.54 -6.45 -6.10
N VAL A 19 1.65 -5.51 -5.79
CA VAL A 19 1.86 -4.09 -6.04
C VAL A 19 2.45 -3.46 -4.78
N GLY A 20 3.58 -2.76 -4.93
CA GLY A 20 4.19 -2.03 -3.82
C GLY A 20 3.42 -0.75 -3.50
N LEU A 21 3.11 -0.54 -2.21
CA LEU A 21 2.87 0.79 -1.65
C LEU A 21 4.21 1.35 -1.19
N PHE A 22 4.57 2.53 -1.70
CA PHE A 22 5.75 3.26 -1.29
C PHE A 22 5.32 4.55 -0.60
N ASN A 23 5.50 4.60 0.74
CA ASN A 23 5.22 5.79 1.51
C ASN A 23 6.26 6.87 1.23
N THR A 24 5.81 8.10 1.00
CA THR A 24 6.66 9.24 0.67
C THR A 24 6.36 10.41 1.59
N VAL A 25 7.39 11.18 1.91
CA VAL A 25 7.28 12.37 2.77
C VAL A 25 7.64 13.66 2.05
N ASP A 26 8.19 13.56 0.83
CA ASP A 26 8.54 14.74 0.03
C ASP A 26 8.40 14.51 -1.49
N LEU A 27 8.64 15.57 -2.24
CA LEU A 27 8.49 15.57 -3.70
C LEU A 27 9.56 14.70 -4.39
N GLU A 28 10.78 14.64 -3.88
CA GLU A 28 11.90 13.89 -4.46
C GLU A 28 11.66 12.40 -4.33
N MET A 29 11.17 11.93 -3.17
CA MET A 29 10.73 10.55 -2.98
C MET A 29 9.59 10.21 -3.95
N ALA A 30 8.58 11.07 -4.06
CA ALA A 30 7.45 10.86 -4.95
C ALA A 30 7.87 10.76 -6.43
N LYS A 31 8.79 11.63 -6.88
CA LYS A 31 9.35 11.57 -8.24
C LYS A 31 10.12 10.27 -8.48
N GLY A 32 10.94 9.84 -7.52
CA GLY A 32 11.72 8.60 -7.61
C GLY A 32 10.81 7.39 -7.76
N VAL A 33 9.80 7.26 -6.90
CA VAL A 33 8.81 6.16 -6.94
C VAL A 33 8.07 6.13 -8.27
N LEU A 34 7.57 7.28 -8.75
CA LEU A 34 6.84 7.34 -10.01
C LEU A 34 7.74 7.08 -11.22
N ALA A 35 8.97 7.57 -11.21
CA ALA A 35 9.96 7.28 -12.27
C ALA A 35 10.27 5.78 -12.35
N ALA A 36 10.38 5.10 -11.20
CA ALA A 36 10.53 3.64 -11.15
C ALA A 36 9.33 2.92 -11.78
N ALA A 37 8.12 3.32 -11.42
CA ALA A 37 6.90 2.72 -11.94
C ALA A 37 6.77 2.90 -13.47
N GLU A 38 7.09 4.08 -13.99
CA GLU A 38 7.10 4.36 -15.43
C GLU A 38 8.15 3.51 -16.17
N GLU A 39 9.38 3.43 -15.65
CA GLU A 39 10.44 2.61 -16.24
C GLU A 39 10.08 1.13 -16.23
N ALA A 40 9.59 0.63 -15.09
CA ALA A 40 9.17 -0.76 -14.95
C ALA A 40 7.87 -1.08 -15.72
N ARG A 41 7.14 -0.09 -16.21
CA ARG A 41 5.78 -0.25 -16.75
C ARG A 41 4.90 -1.02 -15.77
N SER A 42 4.93 -0.61 -14.50
CA SER A 42 4.30 -1.28 -13.38
C SER A 42 3.15 -0.45 -12.80
N PRO A 43 2.04 -1.07 -12.36
CA PRO A 43 1.15 -0.41 -11.42
C PRO A 43 1.92 -0.08 -10.13
N VAL A 44 1.53 0.99 -9.46
CA VAL A 44 2.15 1.42 -8.21
C VAL A 44 1.11 2.03 -7.27
N ILE A 45 1.32 1.86 -5.97
CA ILE A 45 0.60 2.56 -4.92
C ILE A 45 1.60 3.54 -4.29
N ILE A 46 1.21 4.80 -4.17
CA ILE A 46 2.02 5.86 -3.55
C ILE A 46 1.17 6.60 -2.53
N GLY A 47 1.75 7.00 -1.43
CA GLY A 47 1.03 7.71 -0.38
C GLY A 47 1.89 8.06 0.81
N SER A 48 1.26 8.19 1.95
CA SER A 48 1.93 8.37 3.24
C SER A 48 1.06 7.83 4.37
N ALA A 49 1.68 7.44 5.47
CA ALA A 49 0.98 7.01 6.68
C ALA A 49 0.64 8.22 7.57
N GLU A 50 -0.46 8.15 8.33
CA GLU A 50 -0.84 9.25 9.24
C GLU A 50 0.28 9.59 10.23
N VAL A 51 1.03 8.60 10.70
CA VAL A 51 2.18 8.81 11.61
C VAL A 51 3.34 9.61 10.97
N LEU A 52 3.38 9.72 9.65
CA LEU A 52 4.38 10.49 8.91
C LEU A 52 3.95 11.94 8.63
N LEU A 53 2.69 12.31 8.88
CA LEU A 53 2.16 13.64 8.62
C LEU A 53 2.84 14.78 9.41
N PRO A 54 3.49 14.55 10.58
CA PRO A 54 4.31 15.57 11.19
C PRO A 54 5.52 16.03 10.36
N TYR A 55 5.98 15.23 9.38
CA TYR A 55 7.07 15.62 8.47
C TYR A 55 6.55 16.42 7.26
N THR A 56 5.39 16.07 6.75
CA THR A 56 4.72 16.78 5.66
C THR A 56 3.22 16.56 5.80
N GLY A 57 2.47 17.64 5.98
CA GLY A 57 1.04 17.59 6.20
C GLY A 57 0.27 16.96 5.04
N LEU A 58 -0.93 16.48 5.31
CA LEU A 58 -1.73 15.77 4.33
C LEU A 58 -2.11 16.65 3.12
N GLU A 59 -2.37 17.95 3.35
CA GLU A 59 -2.69 18.93 2.31
C GLU A 59 -1.47 19.22 1.41
N GLU A 60 -0.30 19.35 2.01
CA GLU A 60 0.97 19.52 1.30
C GLU A 60 1.27 18.28 0.45
N LEU A 61 1.14 17.08 1.01
CA LEU A 61 1.29 15.82 0.26
C LEU A 61 0.33 15.76 -0.92
N ALA A 62 -0.95 16.03 -0.71
CA ALA A 62 -1.95 16.04 -1.76
C ALA A 62 -1.62 17.04 -2.87
N SER A 63 -1.05 18.20 -2.53
CA SER A 63 -0.74 19.27 -3.48
C SER A 63 0.24 18.84 -4.59
N PHE A 64 1.15 17.91 -4.31
CA PHE A 64 2.08 17.40 -5.32
C PHE A 64 1.76 15.95 -5.75
N LEU A 65 1.27 15.07 -4.87
CA LEU A 65 0.97 13.68 -5.22
C LEU A 65 -0.19 13.57 -6.21
N VAL A 66 -1.27 14.33 -6.00
CA VAL A 66 -2.45 14.28 -6.89
C VAL A 66 -2.11 14.67 -8.33
N PRO A 67 -1.45 15.81 -8.62
CA PRO A 67 -1.08 16.16 -9.99
C PRO A 67 -0.03 15.22 -10.60
N LEU A 68 0.92 14.71 -9.80
CA LEU A 68 1.91 13.73 -10.29
C LEU A 68 1.22 12.41 -10.69
N ALA A 69 0.37 11.85 -9.83
CA ALA A 69 -0.36 10.62 -10.11
C ALA A 69 -1.28 10.76 -11.34
N LYS A 70 -1.93 11.92 -11.51
CA LYS A 70 -2.76 12.20 -12.71
C LYS A 70 -1.95 12.25 -14.01
N LYS A 71 -0.69 12.71 -13.97
CA LYS A 71 0.20 12.78 -15.14
C LYS A 71 0.81 11.43 -15.51
N ALA A 72 0.92 10.50 -14.56
CA ALA A 72 1.52 9.20 -14.79
C ALA A 72 0.85 8.44 -15.94
N THR A 73 1.64 7.72 -16.72
CA THR A 73 1.18 6.90 -17.84
C THR A 73 0.86 5.46 -17.41
N VAL A 74 1.34 5.07 -16.23
CA VAL A 74 1.04 3.81 -15.55
C VAL A 74 -0.10 3.97 -14.56
N PRO A 75 -0.78 2.88 -14.14
CA PRO A 75 -1.77 2.91 -13.06
C PRO A 75 -1.14 3.33 -11.72
N VAL A 76 -1.68 4.37 -11.11
CA VAL A 76 -1.23 4.87 -9.81
C VAL A 76 -2.43 4.92 -8.86
N VAL A 77 -2.33 4.27 -7.71
CA VAL A 77 -3.24 4.45 -6.59
C VAL A 77 -2.62 5.47 -5.64
N LEU A 78 -3.37 6.48 -5.27
CA LEU A 78 -2.97 7.41 -4.22
C LEU A 78 -3.65 6.98 -2.92
N HIS A 79 -2.85 6.59 -1.91
CA HIS A 79 -3.30 5.88 -0.72
C HIS A 79 -2.88 6.57 0.58
N LEU A 80 -3.83 6.78 1.50
CA LEU A 80 -3.53 7.05 2.90
C LEU A 80 -3.28 5.72 3.61
N ASP A 81 -2.05 5.51 4.07
CA ASP A 81 -1.63 4.32 4.81
C ASP A 81 -1.84 4.55 6.32
N HIS A 82 -2.25 3.52 7.05
CA HIS A 82 -2.52 3.60 8.49
C HIS A 82 -3.20 4.89 8.94
N GLY A 83 -4.40 5.17 8.39
CA GLY A 83 -5.27 6.22 8.92
C GLY A 83 -5.79 5.79 10.29
N LEU A 84 -5.30 6.45 11.35
CA LEU A 84 -5.63 6.13 12.75
C LEU A 84 -6.88 6.86 13.22
N THR A 85 -7.21 7.97 12.56
CA THR A 85 -8.35 8.80 12.92
C THR A 85 -9.35 8.91 11.75
N GLY A 86 -10.63 8.82 12.07
CA GLY A 86 -11.68 8.97 11.05
C GLY A 86 -11.62 10.32 10.33
N ASP A 87 -11.23 11.38 11.03
CA ASP A 87 -11.09 12.73 10.46
C ASP A 87 -9.96 12.78 9.43
N CYS A 88 -8.81 12.18 9.71
CA CYS A 88 -7.69 12.10 8.77
C CYS A 88 -8.08 11.31 7.52
N VAL A 89 -8.75 10.16 7.70
CA VAL A 89 -9.24 9.32 6.60
C VAL A 89 -10.22 10.09 5.71
N GLN A 90 -11.20 10.79 6.29
CA GLN A 90 -12.15 11.60 5.55
C GLN A 90 -11.47 12.76 4.83
N LYS A 91 -10.51 13.41 5.47
CA LYS A 91 -9.72 14.49 4.87
C LYS A 91 -8.92 14.02 3.66
N ALA A 92 -8.29 12.84 3.74
CA ALA A 92 -7.58 12.25 2.59
C ALA A 92 -8.53 12.03 1.39
N ILE A 93 -9.73 11.51 1.66
CA ILE A 93 -10.78 11.33 0.63
C ILE A 93 -11.13 12.67 -0.03
N GLU A 94 -11.33 13.73 0.75
CA GLU A 94 -11.66 15.08 0.25
C GLU A 94 -10.53 15.69 -0.58
N LEU A 95 -9.27 15.39 -0.25
CA LEU A 95 -8.09 15.88 -0.94
C LEU A 95 -7.80 15.14 -2.26
N GLY A 96 -8.54 14.07 -2.56
CA GLY A 96 -8.43 13.36 -3.83
C GLY A 96 -7.58 12.09 -3.80
N PHE A 97 -7.35 11.52 -2.63
CA PHE A 97 -6.84 10.17 -2.52
C PHE A 97 -7.86 9.18 -3.08
N THR A 98 -7.39 8.17 -3.81
CA THR A 98 -8.25 7.16 -4.44
C THR A 98 -8.42 5.91 -3.61
N SER A 99 -7.65 5.80 -2.54
CA SER A 99 -7.69 4.74 -1.57
C SER A 99 -7.30 5.26 -0.19
N VAL A 100 -7.87 4.67 0.83
CA VAL A 100 -7.53 4.94 2.23
C VAL A 100 -7.47 3.64 3.01
N MET A 101 -6.63 3.59 4.03
CA MET A 101 -6.71 2.57 5.07
C MET A 101 -7.30 3.20 6.33
N TYR A 102 -8.25 2.50 6.97
CA TYR A 102 -8.71 2.85 8.31
C TYR A 102 -8.27 1.76 9.27
N ASP A 103 -7.24 2.07 10.04
CA ASP A 103 -6.61 1.13 10.95
C ASP A 103 -7.27 1.18 12.33
N CYS A 104 -8.09 0.17 12.59
CA CYS A 104 -8.74 -0.08 13.87
C CYS A 104 -8.25 -1.40 14.50
N SER A 105 -7.08 -1.92 14.10
CA SER A 105 -6.54 -3.22 14.50
C SER A 105 -6.30 -3.34 16.01
N THR A 106 -6.12 -2.23 16.72
CA THR A 106 -5.96 -2.17 18.18
C THR A 106 -7.28 -2.23 18.95
N LYS A 107 -8.43 -2.15 18.27
CA LYS A 107 -9.76 -2.26 18.88
C LYS A 107 -10.22 -3.71 18.97
N SER A 108 -11.29 -3.95 19.72
CA SER A 108 -11.94 -5.27 19.71
C SER A 108 -12.43 -5.63 18.30
N PHE A 109 -12.53 -6.93 18.00
CA PHE A 109 -12.97 -7.42 16.69
C PHE A 109 -14.30 -6.79 16.23
N GLN A 110 -15.26 -6.64 17.12
CA GLN A 110 -16.57 -6.06 16.81
C GLN A 110 -16.49 -4.55 16.56
N GLU A 111 -15.70 -3.82 17.33
CA GLU A 111 -15.49 -2.38 17.14
C GLU A 111 -14.73 -2.13 15.84
N ASN A 112 -13.70 -2.92 15.53
CA ASN A 112 -12.96 -2.86 14.27
C ASN A 112 -13.92 -3.05 13.08
N ILE A 113 -14.77 -4.11 13.10
CA ILE A 113 -15.78 -4.32 12.07
C ILE A 113 -16.71 -3.10 11.93
N TRP A 114 -17.22 -2.57 13.03
CA TRP A 114 -18.18 -1.48 13.00
C TRP A 114 -17.60 -0.21 12.39
N ASP A 115 -16.43 0.18 12.86
CA ASP A 115 -15.76 1.42 12.42
C ASP A 115 -15.30 1.31 10.98
N VAL A 116 -14.66 0.20 10.62
CA VAL A 116 -14.19 -0.06 9.25
C VAL A 116 -15.36 -0.15 8.27
N LYS A 117 -16.45 -0.85 8.63
CA LYS A 117 -17.65 -0.95 7.78
C LYS A 117 -18.25 0.44 7.51
N THR A 118 -18.35 1.27 8.54
CA THR A 118 -18.86 2.64 8.40
C THR A 118 -18.02 3.47 7.44
N MET A 119 -16.70 3.38 7.55
CA MET A 119 -15.78 4.09 6.66
C MET A 119 -15.76 3.48 5.26
N ALA A 120 -15.90 2.15 5.12
CA ALA A 120 -16.00 1.47 3.83
C ALA A 120 -17.22 1.97 3.05
N ASP A 121 -18.37 2.04 3.69
CA ASP A 121 -19.58 2.58 3.08
C ASP A 121 -19.42 4.06 2.66
N TYR A 122 -18.67 4.85 3.45
CA TYR A 122 -18.36 6.24 3.12
C TYR A 122 -17.44 6.37 1.90
N ALA A 123 -16.37 5.58 1.83
CA ALA A 123 -15.42 5.55 0.73
C ALA A 123 -16.07 5.01 -0.57
N HIS A 124 -16.80 3.91 -0.47
CA HIS A 124 -17.46 3.28 -1.61
C HIS A 124 -18.51 4.16 -2.28
N ARG A 125 -19.29 4.92 -1.50
CA ARG A 125 -20.25 5.90 -2.07
C ARG A 125 -19.58 7.00 -2.90
N ARG A 126 -18.27 7.19 -2.70
CA ARG A 126 -17.44 8.15 -3.46
C ARG A 126 -16.61 7.49 -4.57
N GLY A 127 -16.78 6.19 -4.77
CA GLY A 127 -16.07 5.45 -5.81
C GLY A 127 -14.62 5.09 -5.44
N LEU A 128 -14.24 5.23 -4.16
CA LEU A 128 -12.88 4.97 -3.65
C LEU A 128 -12.78 3.57 -3.08
N SER A 129 -11.55 3.09 -2.91
CA SER A 129 -11.28 1.82 -2.24
C SER A 129 -10.81 2.04 -0.80
N ILE A 130 -11.00 1.02 0.02
CA ILE A 130 -10.59 1.02 1.42
C ILE A 130 -9.85 -0.26 1.79
N GLU A 131 -8.82 -0.11 2.61
CA GLU A 131 -8.05 -1.17 3.25
C GLU A 131 -8.31 -1.16 4.76
N ALA A 132 -8.21 -2.31 5.39
CA ALA A 132 -8.19 -2.43 6.85
C ALA A 132 -7.18 -3.48 7.29
N GLU A 133 -6.94 -3.58 8.61
CA GLU A 133 -6.05 -4.55 9.22
C GLU A 133 -6.79 -5.40 10.24
N LEU A 134 -6.49 -6.70 10.24
CA LEU A 134 -6.93 -7.66 11.26
C LEU A 134 -5.72 -8.44 11.78
N GLY A 135 -5.69 -8.63 13.11
CA GLY A 135 -4.48 -8.93 13.84
C GLY A 135 -3.72 -7.63 14.08
N HIS A 136 -2.56 -7.66 14.67
CA HIS A 136 -1.77 -6.44 14.90
C HIS A 136 -0.34 -6.62 14.43
N VAL A 137 0.08 -5.75 13.50
CA VAL A 137 1.47 -5.66 13.08
C VAL A 137 2.19 -4.70 14.02
N GLY A 138 2.90 -5.24 15.01
CA GLY A 138 3.60 -4.48 16.04
C GLY A 138 4.72 -3.58 15.49
N SER A 139 5.28 -2.72 16.36
CA SER A 139 6.43 -1.86 16.05
C SER A 139 7.71 -2.38 16.71
N ASN A 140 8.82 -2.39 15.96
CA ASN A 140 10.15 -2.75 16.46
C ASN A 140 10.88 -1.60 17.20
N ASP A 141 10.31 -0.39 17.22
CA ASP A 141 10.98 0.82 17.72
C ASP A 141 10.96 0.99 19.24
N GLY A 142 10.66 -0.08 20.00
CA GLY A 142 10.79 -0.09 21.47
C GLY A 142 9.71 0.69 22.23
N GLY A 143 8.61 1.03 21.57
CA GLY A 143 7.37 1.46 22.24
C GLY A 143 6.78 0.34 23.08
N ALA A 144 5.83 0.67 23.98
CA ALA A 144 5.26 -0.22 25.00
C ALA A 144 4.54 -1.48 24.49
N GLU A 145 4.62 -1.78 23.19
CA GLU A 145 4.00 -2.91 22.50
C GLU A 145 5.04 -3.89 21.92
N SER A 146 6.15 -4.12 22.62
CA SER A 146 7.02 -5.26 22.29
C SER A 146 6.26 -6.55 22.63
N VAL A 147 5.62 -7.13 21.64
CA VAL A 147 4.92 -8.39 21.77
C VAL A 147 5.93 -9.49 22.10
N GLY A 148 5.69 -10.25 23.17
CA GLY A 148 6.54 -11.37 23.55
C GLY A 148 6.57 -12.42 22.42
N GLU A 149 7.71 -13.06 22.22
CA GLU A 149 7.99 -14.05 21.13
C GLU A 149 6.98 -15.21 21.04
N ASN A 150 5.99 -15.31 21.93
CA ASN A 150 5.01 -16.40 22.03
C ASN A 150 3.56 -15.94 22.13
N ASP A 151 3.23 -14.68 21.83
CA ASP A 151 1.85 -14.23 21.87
C ASP A 151 1.15 -14.48 20.51
N ASN A 152 0.39 -15.58 20.43
CA ASN A 152 -0.40 -15.93 19.26
C ASN A 152 -1.58 -14.97 19.04
N SER A 153 -1.91 -14.11 19.99
CA SER A 153 -3.06 -13.18 19.88
C SER A 153 -2.87 -12.10 18.82
N ILE A 154 -1.63 -11.87 18.38
CA ILE A 154 -1.30 -10.88 17.33
C ILE A 154 -1.53 -11.41 15.92
N TYR A 155 -1.48 -12.74 15.72
CA TYR A 155 -1.65 -13.33 14.40
C TYR A 155 -3.11 -13.30 13.96
N THR A 156 -3.32 -13.09 12.66
CA THR A 156 -4.66 -13.16 12.08
C THR A 156 -5.13 -14.60 11.98
N GLU A 157 -6.29 -14.92 12.55
CA GLU A 157 -6.92 -16.22 12.42
C GLU A 157 -7.72 -16.30 11.09
N PRO A 158 -7.60 -17.42 10.33
CA PRO A 158 -8.21 -17.53 9.00
C PRO A 158 -9.72 -17.27 8.97
N GLU A 159 -10.48 -17.88 9.89
CA GLU A 159 -11.94 -17.73 9.95
C GLU A 159 -12.36 -16.32 10.38
N GLU A 160 -11.58 -15.66 11.24
CA GLU A 160 -11.81 -14.27 11.60
C GLU A 160 -11.53 -13.34 10.42
N ALA A 161 -10.46 -13.60 9.63
CA ALA A 161 -10.16 -12.83 8.42
C ALA A 161 -11.30 -12.91 7.40
N ARG A 162 -11.87 -14.11 7.19
CA ARG A 162 -13.03 -14.29 6.32
C ARG A 162 -14.24 -13.52 6.85
N ALA A 163 -14.60 -13.72 8.11
CA ALA A 163 -15.74 -13.04 8.72
C ALA A 163 -15.60 -11.52 8.69
N PHE A 164 -14.40 -11.00 8.94
CA PHE A 164 -14.10 -9.58 8.90
C PHE A 164 -14.25 -9.01 7.47
N ALA A 165 -13.65 -9.66 6.49
CA ALA A 165 -13.72 -9.22 5.09
C ALA A 165 -15.17 -9.20 4.57
N GLU A 166 -15.94 -10.25 4.86
CA GLU A 166 -17.36 -10.34 4.50
C GLU A 166 -18.23 -9.26 5.18
N ALA A 167 -17.99 -9.03 6.47
CA ALA A 167 -18.76 -8.05 7.25
C ALA A 167 -18.44 -6.60 6.85
N THR A 168 -17.19 -6.28 6.60
CA THR A 168 -16.74 -4.91 6.30
C THR A 168 -16.83 -4.55 4.83
N GLY A 169 -16.62 -5.52 3.94
CA GLY A 169 -16.58 -5.32 2.49
C GLY A 169 -15.37 -4.50 2.04
N VAL A 170 -14.24 -4.55 2.76
CA VAL A 170 -12.99 -3.87 2.37
C VAL A 170 -12.43 -4.41 1.06
N ASP A 171 -11.70 -3.57 0.34
CA ASP A 171 -11.11 -3.89 -0.96
C ASP A 171 -9.72 -4.52 -0.86
N ALA A 172 -9.10 -4.42 0.31
CA ALA A 172 -7.85 -5.06 0.68
C ALA A 172 -7.81 -5.30 2.19
N LEU A 173 -7.19 -6.40 2.61
CA LEU A 173 -7.10 -6.78 4.02
C LEU A 173 -5.64 -7.06 4.40
N ALA A 174 -5.09 -6.23 5.28
CA ALA A 174 -3.80 -6.50 5.91
C ALA A 174 -3.94 -7.57 6.98
N VAL A 175 -3.02 -8.55 6.93
CA VAL A 175 -3.02 -9.71 7.81
C VAL A 175 -1.68 -9.84 8.54
N ALA A 176 -1.73 -10.12 9.83
CA ALA A 176 -0.55 -10.31 10.66
C ALA A 176 -0.10 -11.78 10.59
N ILE A 177 1.09 -11.99 10.05
CA ILE A 177 1.72 -13.31 9.89
C ILE A 177 3.12 -13.38 10.53
N GLY A 178 3.45 -12.44 11.43
CA GLY A 178 4.73 -12.37 12.13
C GLY A 178 5.69 -11.29 11.61
N THR A 179 5.19 -10.32 10.84
CA THR A 179 5.92 -9.09 10.49
C THR A 179 5.76 -8.02 11.57
N ALA A 180 6.65 -7.03 11.56
CA ALA A 180 6.56 -5.83 12.40
C ALA A 180 7.07 -4.61 11.63
N HIS A 181 6.59 -3.41 12.00
CA HIS A 181 7.05 -2.15 11.44
C HIS A 181 8.46 -1.77 11.95
N GLY A 182 9.23 -1.06 11.13
CA GLY A 182 10.58 -0.60 11.45
C GLY A 182 11.68 -1.63 11.15
N ALA A 183 12.90 -1.33 11.55
CA ALA A 183 14.07 -2.19 11.29
C ALA A 183 14.04 -3.42 12.21
N TYR A 184 14.16 -4.61 11.63
CA TYR A 184 14.22 -5.85 12.40
C TYR A 184 15.53 -5.97 13.20
N LYS A 185 15.41 -6.25 14.51
CA LYS A 185 16.55 -6.59 15.38
C LYS A 185 17.01 -8.04 15.24
N SER A 186 16.11 -8.91 14.81
CA SER A 186 16.36 -10.33 14.51
C SER A 186 15.49 -10.73 13.32
N LYS A 187 15.86 -11.82 12.62
CA LYS A 187 15.07 -12.29 11.47
C LYS A 187 13.66 -12.67 11.92
N PRO A 188 12.59 -12.10 11.34
CA PRO A 188 11.21 -12.45 11.69
C PRO A 188 10.91 -13.89 11.25
N LYS A 189 10.05 -14.56 12.01
CA LYS A 189 9.54 -15.89 11.67
C LYS A 189 8.14 -15.74 11.09
N LEU A 190 8.03 -15.76 9.77
CA LEU A 190 6.77 -15.63 9.07
C LEU A 190 6.00 -16.95 9.03
N ASP A 191 4.71 -16.92 9.32
CA ASP A 191 3.82 -18.07 9.23
C ASP A 191 3.15 -18.13 7.84
N PHE A 192 3.88 -18.74 6.88
CA PHE A 192 3.36 -18.91 5.52
C PHE A 192 2.25 -19.95 5.42
N ASN A 193 2.13 -20.88 6.37
CA ASN A 193 1.03 -21.85 6.40
C ASN A 193 -0.28 -21.13 6.74
N ARG A 194 -0.25 -20.31 7.77
CA ARG A 194 -1.38 -19.45 8.14
C ARG A 194 -1.79 -18.52 6.99
N LEU A 195 -0.83 -17.87 6.34
CA LEU A 195 -1.10 -17.03 5.17
C LEU A 195 -1.81 -17.78 4.06
N LYS A 196 -1.38 -19.00 3.77
CA LYS A 196 -1.99 -19.85 2.76
C LYS A 196 -3.43 -20.21 3.14
N GLU A 197 -3.69 -20.60 4.39
CA GLU A 197 -5.02 -20.90 4.89
C GLU A 197 -5.96 -19.68 4.76
N ILE A 198 -5.48 -18.49 5.13
CA ILE A 198 -6.24 -17.24 4.94
C ILE A 198 -6.53 -17.02 3.44
N ALA A 199 -5.53 -17.15 2.58
CA ALA A 199 -5.68 -16.89 1.15
C ALA A 199 -6.63 -17.86 0.43
N GLU A 200 -6.80 -19.08 0.97
CA GLU A 200 -7.72 -20.10 0.43
C GLU A 200 -9.20 -19.76 0.71
N ILE A 201 -9.49 -19.04 1.81
CA ILE A 201 -10.88 -18.78 2.24
C ILE A 201 -11.28 -17.30 2.16
N VAL A 202 -10.32 -16.37 1.99
CA VAL A 202 -10.56 -14.93 1.88
C VAL A 202 -10.44 -14.49 0.42
N GLU A 203 -11.55 -14.03 -0.16
CA GLU A 203 -11.53 -13.54 -1.55
C GLU A 203 -10.91 -12.15 -1.70
N THR A 204 -10.97 -11.32 -0.66
CA THR A 204 -10.34 -10.00 -0.63
C THR A 204 -8.83 -10.11 -0.82
N PRO A 205 -8.20 -9.26 -1.68
CA PRO A 205 -6.75 -9.19 -1.80
C PRO A 205 -6.05 -8.96 -0.46
N LEU A 206 -5.02 -9.77 -0.18
CA LEU A 206 -4.27 -9.71 1.07
C LEU A 206 -3.07 -8.76 0.98
N VAL A 207 -2.79 -8.10 2.09
CA VAL A 207 -1.71 -7.10 2.21
C VAL A 207 -0.72 -7.53 3.28
N LEU A 208 0.58 -7.31 2.99
CA LEU A 208 1.68 -7.51 3.94
C LEU A 208 2.18 -6.14 4.41
N HIS A 209 2.02 -5.85 5.71
CA HIS A 209 2.63 -4.72 6.39
C HIS A 209 3.96 -5.12 7.04
N GLY A 210 4.78 -4.14 7.44
CA GLY A 210 6.07 -4.40 8.06
C GLY A 210 7.06 -5.10 7.13
N GLY A 211 6.97 -4.87 5.81
CA GLY A 211 7.78 -5.55 4.81
C GLY A 211 9.24 -5.09 4.75
N SER A 212 9.55 -3.88 5.22
CA SER A 212 10.91 -3.34 5.14
C SER A 212 11.90 -4.17 5.96
N GLY A 213 12.99 -4.60 5.32
CA GLY A 213 14.01 -5.45 5.95
C GLY A 213 13.77 -6.96 5.83
N LEU A 214 12.69 -7.41 5.23
CA LEU A 214 12.52 -8.82 4.83
C LEU A 214 13.47 -9.18 3.69
N SER A 215 13.84 -10.46 3.62
CA SER A 215 14.61 -10.96 2.48
C SER A 215 13.74 -11.05 1.22
N ASP A 216 14.37 -10.97 0.04
CA ASP A 216 13.69 -11.19 -1.25
C ASP A 216 12.93 -12.51 -1.29
N GLN A 217 13.47 -13.55 -0.65
CA GLN A 217 12.82 -14.85 -0.59
C GLN A 217 11.56 -14.83 0.26
N ASP A 218 11.56 -14.07 1.38
CA ASP A 218 10.38 -13.91 2.24
C ASP A 218 9.26 -13.21 1.47
N PHE A 219 9.57 -12.15 0.70
CA PHE A 219 8.59 -11.49 -0.17
C PHE A 219 8.03 -12.44 -1.24
N ARG A 220 8.91 -13.15 -1.97
CA ARG A 220 8.45 -14.10 -2.98
C ARG A 220 7.58 -15.21 -2.38
N SER A 221 7.94 -15.68 -1.18
CA SER A 221 7.13 -16.68 -0.46
C SER A 221 5.79 -16.13 -0.03
N ALA A 222 5.72 -14.90 0.48
CA ALA A 222 4.46 -14.25 0.85
C ALA A 222 3.54 -14.07 -0.37
N ILE A 223 4.08 -13.60 -1.49
CA ILE A 223 3.33 -13.40 -2.74
C ILE A 223 2.83 -14.75 -3.30
N ALA A 224 3.67 -15.78 -3.31
CA ALA A 224 3.28 -17.11 -3.74
C ALA A 224 2.15 -17.71 -2.89
N ASN A 225 2.05 -17.30 -1.61
CA ASN A 225 1.01 -17.73 -0.66
C ASN A 225 -0.17 -16.74 -0.54
N GLY A 226 -0.29 -15.74 -1.43
CA GLY A 226 -1.53 -14.96 -1.58
C GLY A 226 -1.44 -13.46 -1.33
N ILE A 227 -0.29 -12.92 -0.92
CA ILE A 227 -0.11 -11.46 -0.80
C ILE A 227 -0.16 -10.79 -2.17
N SER A 228 -0.91 -9.70 -2.26
CA SER A 228 -1.14 -8.92 -3.49
C SER A 228 -0.70 -7.46 -3.36
N LYS A 229 -0.43 -6.97 -2.15
CA LYS A 229 0.11 -5.64 -1.84
C LYS A 229 1.16 -5.75 -0.75
N VAL A 230 2.23 -4.97 -0.87
CA VAL A 230 3.30 -4.90 0.14
C VAL A 230 3.60 -3.43 0.45
N ASN A 231 3.67 -3.07 1.74
CA ASN A 231 4.03 -1.72 2.17
C ASN A 231 5.54 -1.59 2.39
N ILE A 232 6.12 -0.57 1.79
CA ILE A 232 7.56 -0.23 1.87
C ILE A 232 7.71 1.25 2.23
N PHE A 233 8.50 1.52 3.27
CA PHE A 233 8.94 2.87 3.62
C PHE A 233 10.43 2.89 3.96
N THR A 234 10.87 2.11 4.95
CA THR A 234 12.23 2.17 5.51
C THR A 234 13.31 2.00 4.44
N ASP A 235 13.11 1.11 3.47
CA ASP A 235 14.11 0.84 2.42
C ASP A 235 14.37 2.07 1.54
N ILE A 236 13.31 2.75 1.06
CA ILE A 236 13.45 3.93 0.21
C ILE A 236 13.89 5.16 1.01
N ASN A 237 13.43 5.29 2.27
CA ASN A 237 13.87 6.34 3.19
C ASN A 237 15.37 6.20 3.53
N ALA A 238 15.83 4.97 3.76
CA ALA A 238 17.24 4.69 3.99
C ALA A 238 18.10 4.94 2.74
N ALA A 239 17.61 4.64 1.53
CA ALA A 239 18.30 4.96 0.28
C ALA A 239 18.49 6.45 0.11
N TYR A 240 17.44 7.25 0.40
CA TYR A 240 17.50 8.71 0.43
C TYR A 240 18.59 9.23 1.38
N ALA A 241 18.51 8.80 2.65
CA ALA A 241 19.43 9.26 3.69
C ALA A 241 20.88 8.86 3.39
N ARG A 242 21.11 7.63 2.92
CA ARG A 242 22.44 7.13 2.55
C ARG A 242 23.02 7.92 1.40
N TYR A 243 22.26 8.15 0.33
CA TYR A 243 22.73 8.95 -0.79
C TYR A 243 23.15 10.37 -0.32
N SER A 244 22.33 11.01 0.52
CA SER A 244 22.62 12.34 1.04
C SER A 244 23.91 12.36 1.86
N HIS A 245 24.11 11.37 2.71
CA HIS A 245 25.33 11.24 3.52
C HIS A 245 26.58 11.02 2.65
N ASP A 246 26.52 10.10 1.71
CA ASP A 246 27.68 9.65 0.94
C ASP A 246 28.13 10.67 -0.13
N ASN A 247 27.23 11.57 -0.54
CA ASN A 247 27.51 12.56 -1.58
C ASN A 247 27.58 14.00 -1.05
N TYR A 248 27.38 14.22 0.24
CA TYR A 248 27.59 15.53 0.84
C TYR A 248 29.09 15.87 0.86
N THR A 249 29.43 17.05 0.35
CA THR A 249 30.75 17.64 0.45
C THR A 249 30.65 19.06 0.95
N GLU A 250 31.72 19.57 1.58
CA GLU A 250 31.75 20.96 2.05
C GLU A 250 31.46 21.94 0.93
N GLY A 251 30.48 22.83 1.14
CA GLY A 251 30.01 23.79 0.14
C GLY A 251 28.89 23.27 -0.78
N CYS A 252 28.52 22.01 -0.68
CA CYS A 252 27.37 21.44 -1.39
C CYS A 252 26.04 21.98 -0.82
N GLY A 253 25.12 22.39 -1.69
CA GLY A 253 23.77 22.75 -1.35
C GLY A 253 22.79 21.60 -1.58
N ILE A 254 21.56 21.72 -1.06
CA ILE A 254 20.53 20.68 -1.25
C ILE A 254 20.24 20.45 -2.74
N THR A 255 20.29 21.47 -3.57
CA THR A 255 20.04 21.40 -5.01
C THR A 255 21.05 20.53 -5.76
N ASP A 256 22.25 20.36 -5.23
CA ASP A 256 23.30 19.50 -5.78
C ASP A 256 23.01 18.01 -5.46
N LEU A 257 22.28 17.74 -4.39
CA LEU A 257 21.94 16.40 -3.93
C LEU A 257 20.60 15.91 -4.51
N MET A 258 19.61 16.79 -4.68
CA MET A 258 18.23 16.43 -5.06
C MET A 258 18.12 15.49 -6.27
N PRO A 259 18.85 15.70 -7.41
CA PRO A 259 18.75 14.79 -8.55
C PRO A 259 19.14 13.35 -8.20
N GLY A 260 20.27 13.19 -7.51
CA GLY A 260 20.74 11.86 -7.12
C GLY A 260 19.95 11.21 -5.99
N ILE A 261 19.32 12.01 -5.13
CA ILE A 261 18.34 11.50 -4.14
C ILE A 261 17.17 10.86 -4.88
N THR A 262 16.60 11.56 -5.88
CA THR A 262 15.50 11.03 -6.69
C THR A 262 15.90 9.71 -7.37
N ASP A 263 17.12 9.64 -7.93
CA ASP A 263 17.64 8.44 -8.57
C ASP A 263 17.87 7.30 -7.57
N ALA A 264 18.38 7.58 -6.37
CA ALA A 264 18.56 6.57 -5.32
C ALA A 264 17.23 5.96 -4.86
N VAL A 265 16.21 6.78 -4.67
CA VAL A 265 14.84 6.33 -4.35
C VAL A 265 14.27 5.51 -5.52
N LYS A 266 14.46 5.96 -6.75
CA LYS A 266 14.02 5.24 -7.95
C LYS A 266 14.62 3.84 -8.01
N GLU A 267 15.94 3.69 -7.85
CA GLU A 267 16.60 2.39 -7.90
C GLU A 267 16.14 1.46 -6.78
N ALA A 268 16.02 1.95 -5.53
CA ALA A 268 15.49 1.17 -4.43
C ALA A 268 14.04 0.71 -4.69
N THR A 269 13.22 1.55 -5.30
CA THR A 269 11.85 1.22 -5.70
C THR A 269 11.82 0.16 -6.80
N LEU A 270 12.67 0.30 -7.84
CA LEU A 270 12.79 -0.67 -8.94
C LEU A 270 13.21 -2.05 -8.42
N GLU A 271 14.14 -2.11 -7.48
CA GLU A 271 14.57 -3.35 -6.85
C GLU A 271 13.38 -4.08 -6.20
N LYS A 272 12.59 -3.37 -5.39
CA LYS A 272 11.39 -3.95 -4.77
C LYS A 272 10.35 -4.37 -5.81
N MET A 273 10.10 -3.56 -6.83
CA MET A 273 9.16 -3.93 -7.92
C MET A 273 9.58 -5.23 -8.62
N ARG A 274 10.90 -5.43 -8.87
CA ARG A 274 11.41 -6.69 -9.46
C ARG A 274 11.17 -7.88 -8.53
N VAL A 275 11.39 -7.71 -7.22
CA VAL A 275 11.14 -8.76 -6.21
C VAL A 275 9.66 -9.11 -6.15
N PHE A 276 8.76 -8.11 -6.26
CA PHE A 276 7.31 -8.28 -6.21
C PHE A 276 6.71 -8.85 -7.50
N GLY A 277 7.49 -8.91 -8.59
CA GLY A 277 7.05 -9.44 -9.87
C GLY A 277 6.09 -8.55 -10.63
N CYS A 278 5.96 -7.24 -10.27
CA CYS A 278 5.01 -6.32 -10.89
C CYS A 278 5.48 -5.60 -12.18
N PRO A 279 6.76 -5.60 -12.61
CA PRO A 279 7.15 -5.00 -13.88
C PRO A 279 6.38 -5.57 -15.08
N GLY A 280 5.97 -4.68 -15.98
CA GLY A 280 5.23 -5.04 -17.20
C GLY A 280 3.72 -5.12 -17.04
N HIS A 281 3.20 -5.18 -15.82
CA HIS A 281 1.75 -5.35 -15.58
C HIS A 281 0.90 -4.08 -15.81
N ALA A 282 1.49 -2.91 -16.06
CA ALA A 282 0.71 -1.72 -16.41
C ALA A 282 -0.08 -1.84 -17.73
N ALA A 283 0.33 -2.72 -18.65
CA ALA A 283 -0.33 -2.90 -19.95
C ALA A 283 -1.72 -3.53 -19.83
N ALA A 284 -1.89 -4.51 -18.95
CA ALA A 284 -3.18 -5.17 -18.68
C ALA A 284 -4.28 -4.18 -18.27
N TYR A 285 -3.88 -3.07 -17.67
CA TYR A 285 -4.76 -2.01 -17.19
C TYR A 285 -5.33 -1.12 -18.29
N ARG A 286 -4.52 -0.80 -19.31
CA ARG A 286 -5.00 0.02 -20.43
C ARG A 286 -6.11 -0.68 -21.17
N GLU A 287 -6.01 -1.99 -21.34
CA GLU A 287 -7.06 -2.81 -21.97
C GLU A 287 -8.31 -2.90 -21.10
N TYR A 288 -8.16 -3.05 -19.78
CA TYR A 288 -9.28 -3.13 -18.85
C TYR A 288 -10.08 -1.82 -18.78
N VAL A 289 -9.39 -0.66 -18.70
CA VAL A 289 -10.02 0.67 -18.71
C VAL A 289 -10.75 0.91 -20.04
N VAL A 290 -10.14 0.59 -21.17
CA VAL A 290 -10.77 0.73 -22.50
C VAL A 290 -12.00 -0.17 -22.59
N GLN A 291 -11.92 -1.43 -22.16
CA GLN A 291 -13.06 -2.35 -22.15
C GLN A 291 -14.16 -1.92 -21.18
N GLY A 292 -13.80 -1.39 -20.00
CA GLY A 292 -14.73 -0.85 -19.02
C GLY A 292 -15.49 0.38 -19.55
N VAL A 293 -14.78 1.33 -20.16
CA VAL A 293 -15.38 2.50 -20.80
C VAL A 293 -16.30 2.09 -21.93
N VAL A 294 -15.87 1.19 -22.81
CA VAL A 294 -16.69 0.66 -23.90
C VAL A 294 -17.97 -0.03 -23.38
N ARG A 295 -17.84 -0.84 -22.31
CA ARG A 295 -18.97 -1.52 -21.67
C ARG A 295 -19.96 -0.52 -21.08
N ASN A 296 -19.48 0.51 -20.36
CA ASN A 296 -20.33 1.54 -19.76
C ASN A 296 -21.03 2.39 -20.81
N VAL A 297 -20.35 2.77 -21.89
CA VAL A 297 -20.96 3.50 -23.02
C VAL A 297 -22.03 2.65 -23.71
N MET A 298 -21.75 1.37 -23.93
CA MET A 298 -22.73 0.45 -24.53
C MET A 298 -23.97 0.21 -23.65
N GLN A 299 -23.80 0.18 -22.31
CA GLN A 299 -24.93 0.09 -21.38
C GLN A 299 -25.77 1.39 -21.35
N ALA A 300 -25.11 2.55 -21.37
CA ALA A 300 -25.79 3.84 -21.42
C ALA A 300 -26.61 4.00 -22.73
N LEU A 301 -26.03 3.59 -23.86
CA LEU A 301 -26.74 3.60 -25.16
C LEU A 301 -27.92 2.63 -25.22
N LYS A 302 -27.87 1.52 -24.50
CA LYS A 302 -29.02 0.57 -24.39
C LYS A 302 -30.13 1.15 -23.49
N LYS A 303 -29.80 1.88 -22.43
CA LYS A 303 -30.79 2.51 -21.53
C LYS A 303 -31.46 3.75 -22.13
N GLY A 304 -30.80 4.43 -23.08
CA GLY A 304 -31.36 5.60 -23.75
C GLY A 304 -32.22 5.30 -24.98
N ARG A 305 -32.45 4.02 -25.33
CA ARG A 305 -33.30 3.57 -26.43
C ARG A 305 -34.56 2.83 -25.96
N GLY A 306 -34.91 2.87 -24.70
CA GLY A 306 -36.19 2.45 -24.10
C GLY A 306 -36.89 3.68 -23.52
#